data_c79277a869e93c16613c4f620f8fbf82
#
_entry.id   c79277a869e93c16613c4f620f8fbf82
#
_cell.length_a   1.000
_cell.length_b   1.000
_cell.length_c   1.000
_cell.angle_alpha   90.00
_cell.angle_beta   90.00
_cell.angle_gamma   90.00
#
_symmetry.space_group_name_H-M   'P 1'
#
loop_
_entity.id
_entity.type
_entity.pdbx_description
1 polymer ?
#
loop_
_entity_poly.entity_id
_entity_poly.type
_entity_poly.pdbx_seq_one_letter_code
_entity_poly.pdbx_strand_id
1 'polypeptide(L)'
;MTEQGRPTKISFVYSNPADPDAFETAYADQIALARKLPGLTRLQTSKVWPKEDGSPAPAYRLLDLYFADYTAASAAAAEAGPLVAATVENATGGVMIAFAEVLEDA
;
A
#
# COMPACT_ATOMS: atom_id res chain seq x y z
N MET A 1 -14.15 -15.25 -19.58
CA MET A 1 -13.85 -14.84 -19.07
C MET A 1 -13.71 -14.84 -18.20
N THR A 2 -13.61 -14.62 -18.13
CA THR A 2 -13.47 -14.85 -17.03
C THR A 2 -13.46 -13.80 -16.12
N GLU A 3 -13.46 -13.90 -15.05
CA GLU A 3 -13.42 -13.09 -14.04
C GLU A 3 -12.19 -12.42 -13.86
N GLN A 4 -11.27 -12.67 -14.67
CA GLN A 4 -9.98 -12.07 -14.62
C GLN A 4 -10.00 -10.62 -14.90
N GLY A 5 -11.10 -10.08 -15.39
CA GLY A 5 -11.20 -8.68 -15.72
C GLY A 5 -11.37 -7.74 -14.53
N ARG A 6 -11.57 -8.26 -13.32
CA ARG A 6 -11.75 -7.39 -12.17
C ARG A 6 -10.41 -6.85 -11.67
N PRO A 7 -10.34 -5.53 -11.40
CA PRO A 7 -9.11 -4.96 -10.85
C PRO A 7 -8.78 -5.56 -9.50
N THR A 8 -7.49 -5.62 -9.21
CA THR A 8 -6.99 -6.10 -7.93
C THR A 8 -6.09 -5.02 -7.36
N LYS A 9 -6.15 -4.81 -6.05
CA LYS A 9 -5.23 -3.88 -5.41
C LYS A 9 -4.46 -4.58 -4.32
N ILE A 10 -3.24 -4.09 -4.09
CA ILE A 10 -2.44 -4.49 -2.95
C ILE A 10 -2.49 -3.31 -1.99
N SER A 11 -3.05 -3.53 -0.81
CA SER A 11 -3.22 -2.48 0.19
C SER A 11 -2.22 -2.65 1.31
N PHE A 12 -1.55 -1.56 1.66
CA PHE A 12 -0.62 -1.51 2.78
C PHE A 12 -1.23 -0.60 3.83
N VAL A 13 -1.42 -1.13 5.04
CA VAL A 13 -1.98 -0.35 6.16
C VAL A 13 -0.89 -0.22 7.21
N TYR A 14 -0.36 0.99 7.38
CA TYR A 14 0.74 1.26 8.31
C TYR A 14 0.18 1.70 9.65
N SER A 15 0.62 1.03 10.71
CA SER A 15 0.30 1.47 12.07
C SER A 15 1.12 2.71 12.42
N ASN A 16 0.73 3.40 13.49
CA ASN A 16 1.39 4.64 13.86
C ASN A 16 2.88 4.41 14.12
N PRO A 17 3.76 5.12 13.40
CA PRO A 17 5.21 4.93 13.57
C PRO A 17 5.71 5.59 14.84
N ALA A 18 6.86 5.11 15.33
CA ALA A 18 7.49 5.70 16.50
C ALA A 18 7.98 7.12 16.21
N ASP A 19 8.44 7.36 15.00
CA ASP A 19 8.95 8.67 14.56
C ASP A 19 8.32 9.03 13.22
N PRO A 20 7.22 9.80 13.23
CA PRO A 20 6.52 10.13 11.98
C PRO A 20 7.40 10.86 10.95
N ASP A 21 8.29 11.74 11.38
CA ASP A 21 9.14 12.46 10.43
C ASP A 21 10.10 11.53 9.72
N ALA A 22 10.70 10.60 10.45
CA ALA A 22 11.58 9.61 9.86
C ALA A 22 10.79 8.69 8.91
N PHE A 23 9.56 8.34 9.29
CA PHE A 23 8.70 7.53 8.45
C PHE A 23 8.45 8.24 7.11
N GLU A 24 8.08 9.54 7.15
CA GLU A 24 7.75 10.27 5.92
C GLU A 24 8.94 10.38 4.99
N THR A 25 10.12 10.58 5.53
CA THR A 25 11.34 10.65 4.72
C THR A 25 11.61 9.34 3.98
N ALA A 26 11.52 8.22 4.69
CA ALA A 26 11.76 6.91 4.07
C ALA A 26 10.59 6.52 3.16
N TYR A 27 9.37 6.96 3.48
CA TYR A 27 8.18 6.62 2.72
C TYR A 27 8.26 7.16 1.28
N ALA A 28 8.87 8.32 1.09
CA ALA A 28 9.04 8.86 -0.26
C ALA A 28 9.82 7.89 -1.15
N ASP A 29 10.83 7.22 -0.60
CA ASP A 29 11.62 6.23 -1.35
C ASP A 29 10.79 4.98 -1.63
N GLN A 30 9.94 4.58 -0.68
CA GLN A 30 9.04 3.44 -0.90
C GLN A 30 8.08 3.73 -2.05
N ILE A 31 7.52 4.92 -2.10
CA ILE A 31 6.60 5.29 -3.17
C ILE A 31 7.32 5.27 -4.52
N ALA A 32 8.57 5.73 -4.57
CA ALA A 32 9.36 5.69 -5.80
C ALA A 32 9.57 4.25 -6.27
N LEU A 33 9.81 3.31 -5.34
CA LEU A 33 9.94 1.90 -5.69
C LEU A 33 8.61 1.33 -6.18
N ALA A 34 7.51 1.70 -5.53
CA ALA A 34 6.19 1.21 -5.90
C ALA A 34 5.82 1.65 -7.32
N ARG A 35 6.18 2.88 -7.70
CA ARG A 35 5.86 3.39 -9.03
C ARG A 35 6.53 2.61 -10.16
N LYS A 36 7.57 1.86 -9.84
CA LYS A 36 8.30 1.08 -10.84
C LYS A 36 7.77 -0.33 -11.03
N LEU A 37 6.76 -0.75 -10.26
CA LEU A 37 6.23 -2.10 -10.38
C LEU A 37 5.58 -2.32 -11.74
N PRO A 38 5.85 -3.48 -12.38
CA PRO A 38 5.25 -3.75 -13.68
C PRO A 38 3.74 -3.93 -13.55
N GLY A 39 3.00 -3.43 -14.53
CA GLY A 39 1.55 -3.59 -14.56
C GLY A 39 0.76 -2.67 -13.65
N LEU A 40 1.42 -1.79 -12.93
CA LEU A 40 0.73 -0.85 -12.05
C LEU A 40 -0.15 0.08 -12.89
N THR A 41 -1.45 0.15 -12.58
CA THR A 41 -2.38 1.01 -13.28
C THR A 41 -2.70 2.28 -12.52
N ARG A 42 -2.56 2.25 -11.18
CA ARG A 42 -2.91 3.39 -10.34
C ARG A 42 -2.21 3.23 -9.01
N LEU A 43 -1.77 4.33 -8.43
CA LEU A 43 -1.18 4.35 -7.11
C LEU A 43 -1.88 5.41 -6.30
N GLN A 44 -2.26 5.07 -5.07
CA GLN A 44 -2.97 5.98 -4.21
C GLN A 44 -2.34 5.95 -2.84
N THR A 45 -2.00 7.11 -2.29
CA THR A 45 -1.52 7.19 -0.91
C THR A 45 -2.52 7.99 -0.12
N SER A 46 -2.74 7.61 1.12
CA SER A 46 -3.68 8.30 1.99
C SER A 46 -3.09 8.43 3.39
N LYS A 47 -3.44 9.49 4.07
CA LYS A 47 -3.05 9.67 5.47
C LYS A 47 -4.32 9.62 6.31
N VAL A 48 -4.29 8.80 7.36
CA VAL A 48 -5.49 8.59 8.17
C VAL A 48 -5.74 9.80 9.06
N TRP A 49 -7.00 10.24 9.09
CA TRP A 49 -7.40 11.35 9.96
C TRP A 49 -7.41 10.90 11.42
N PRO A 50 -7.02 11.77 12.34
CA PRO A 50 -7.18 11.46 13.77
C PRO A 50 -8.66 11.38 14.11
N LYS A 51 -8.97 10.67 15.20
CA LYS A 51 -10.34 10.56 15.65
C LYS A 51 -10.79 11.89 16.25
N GLU A 52 -12.09 12.19 16.11
CA GLU A 52 -12.63 13.46 16.57
C GLU A 52 -12.61 13.61 18.09
N ASP A 53 -12.59 12.49 18.81
CA ASP A 53 -12.58 12.51 20.26
C ASP A 53 -11.18 12.68 20.86
N GLY A 54 -10.18 12.87 20.01
CA GLY A 54 -8.81 13.07 20.46
C GLY A 54 -8.03 11.80 20.72
N SER A 55 -8.66 10.63 20.57
CA SER A 55 -7.92 9.38 20.73
C SER A 55 -7.04 9.12 19.50
N PRO A 56 -6.03 8.24 19.64
CA PRO A 56 -5.13 7.98 18.53
C PRO A 56 -5.85 7.44 17.30
N ALA A 57 -5.35 7.79 16.12
CA ALA A 57 -5.87 7.27 14.87
C ALA A 57 -5.65 5.75 14.82
N PRO A 58 -6.58 4.99 14.18
CA PRO A 58 -6.46 3.53 14.12
C PRO A 58 -5.31 3.04 13.24
N ALA A 59 -4.79 3.91 12.39
CA ALA A 59 -3.65 3.61 11.51
C ALA A 59 -3.04 4.95 11.12
N TYR A 60 -1.89 4.91 10.43
CA TYR A 60 -1.18 6.13 10.06
C TYR A 60 -1.29 6.46 8.57
N ARG A 61 -0.92 5.52 7.72
CA ARG A 61 -0.93 5.71 6.27
C ARG A 61 -1.55 4.51 5.58
N LEU A 62 -2.12 4.75 4.41
CA LEU A 62 -2.63 3.70 3.53
C LEU A 62 -1.96 3.86 2.18
N LEU A 63 -1.52 2.76 1.59
CA LEU A 63 -0.96 2.75 0.24
C LEU A 63 -1.72 1.69 -0.54
N ASP A 64 -2.34 2.09 -1.65
CA ASP A 64 -3.08 1.17 -2.52
C ASP A 64 -2.45 1.15 -3.89
N LEU A 65 -2.05 -0.04 -4.34
CA LEU A 65 -1.46 -0.26 -5.66
C LEU A 65 -2.44 -1.06 -6.49
N TYR A 66 -2.87 -0.52 -7.61
CA TYR A 66 -3.92 -1.13 -8.44
C TYR A 66 -3.33 -1.80 -9.67
N PHE A 67 -3.93 -2.94 -10.03
CA PHE A 67 -3.52 -3.74 -11.19
C PHE A 67 -4.77 -4.19 -11.93
N ALA A 68 -4.60 -4.59 -13.19
CA ALA A 68 -5.74 -4.97 -14.02
C ALA A 68 -6.51 -6.18 -13.47
N ASP A 69 -5.77 -7.12 -12.86
CA ASP A 69 -6.37 -8.34 -12.29
C ASP A 69 -5.40 -8.95 -11.30
N TYR A 70 -5.81 -10.07 -10.70
CA TYR A 70 -4.98 -10.76 -9.71
C TYR A 70 -3.67 -11.26 -10.32
N THR A 71 -3.70 -11.74 -11.56
CA THR A 71 -2.50 -12.27 -12.21
C THR A 71 -1.45 -11.16 -12.35
N ALA A 72 -1.88 -9.95 -12.76
CA ALA A 72 -0.96 -8.83 -12.89
C ALA A 72 -0.41 -8.41 -11.53
N ALA A 73 -1.25 -8.38 -10.50
CA ALA A 73 -0.81 -8.03 -9.14
C ALA A 73 0.19 -9.05 -8.62
N SER A 74 -0.06 -10.34 -8.85
CA SER A 74 0.83 -11.40 -8.41
C SER A 74 2.19 -11.31 -9.11
N ALA A 75 2.19 -11.03 -10.41
CA ALA A 75 3.43 -10.87 -11.15
C ALA A 75 4.25 -9.68 -10.64
N ALA A 76 3.57 -8.57 -10.32
CA ALA A 76 4.24 -7.40 -9.75
C ALA A 76 4.82 -7.72 -8.37
N ALA A 77 4.08 -8.46 -7.55
CA ALA A 77 4.53 -8.84 -6.22
C ALA A 77 5.81 -9.68 -6.28
N ALA A 78 5.97 -10.50 -7.30
CA ALA A 78 7.17 -11.31 -7.47
C ALA A 78 8.41 -10.45 -7.73
N GLU A 79 8.21 -9.20 -8.19
CA GLU A 79 9.30 -8.27 -8.46
C GLU A 79 9.45 -7.21 -7.37
N ALA A 80 8.68 -7.31 -6.30
CA ALA A 80 8.58 -6.26 -5.31
C ALA A 80 9.51 -6.41 -4.11
N GLY A 81 10.55 -7.25 -4.23
CA GLY A 81 11.50 -7.47 -3.14
C GLY A 81 12.03 -6.18 -2.51
N PRO A 82 12.61 -5.26 -3.29
CA PRO A 82 13.11 -4.01 -2.73
C PRO A 82 12.05 -3.18 -2.02
N LEU A 83 10.84 -3.13 -2.58
CA LEU A 83 9.74 -2.40 -1.97
C LEU A 83 9.34 -3.03 -0.64
N VAL A 84 9.22 -4.36 -0.61
CA VAL A 84 8.84 -5.07 0.61
C VAL A 84 9.89 -4.86 1.70
N ALA A 85 11.17 -4.97 1.35
CA ALA A 85 12.25 -4.75 2.32
C ALA A 85 12.20 -3.34 2.89
N ALA A 86 12.02 -2.32 2.05
CA ALA A 86 11.95 -0.94 2.50
C ALA A 86 10.70 -0.72 3.36
N THR A 87 9.58 -1.35 2.99
CA THR A 87 8.34 -1.25 3.74
C THR A 87 8.50 -1.80 5.16
N VAL A 88 9.04 -3.00 5.28
CA VAL A 88 9.22 -3.64 6.58
C VAL A 88 10.18 -2.82 7.45
N GLU A 89 11.26 -2.33 6.87
CA GLU A 89 12.24 -1.55 7.61
C GLU A 89 11.63 -0.24 8.13
N ASN A 90 10.78 0.41 7.33
CA ASN A 90 10.18 1.68 7.70
C ASN A 90 8.96 1.53 8.62
N ALA A 91 8.34 0.37 8.66
CA ALA A 91 7.10 0.16 9.40
C ALA A 91 7.36 -0.15 10.86
N THR A 92 7.89 0.83 11.60
CA THR A 92 8.26 0.63 13.00
C THR A 92 7.06 0.30 13.89
N GLY A 93 5.85 0.74 13.51
CA GLY A 93 4.64 0.39 14.23
C GLY A 93 3.92 -0.82 13.67
N GLY A 94 4.45 -1.40 12.59
CA GLY A 94 3.84 -2.54 11.91
C GLY A 94 3.15 -2.16 10.63
N VAL A 95 2.93 -3.14 9.77
CA VAL A 95 2.22 -2.95 8.51
C VAL A 95 1.41 -4.21 8.20
N MET A 96 0.21 -4.01 7.67
CA MET A 96 -0.62 -5.10 7.19
C MET A 96 -0.70 -4.96 5.68
N ILE A 97 -0.49 -6.06 4.95
CA ILE A 97 -0.51 -6.06 3.49
C ILE A 97 -1.55 -7.07 3.04
N ALA A 98 -2.46 -6.63 2.17
CA ALA A 98 -3.52 -7.51 1.68
C ALA A 98 -3.75 -7.30 0.19
N PHE A 99 -4.03 -8.41 -0.51
CA PHE A 99 -4.49 -8.37 -1.89
C PHE A 99 -6.02 -8.35 -1.83
N ALA A 100 -6.65 -7.46 -2.56
CA ALA A 100 -8.10 -7.34 -2.55
C ALA A 100 -8.64 -7.18 -3.95
N GLU A 101 -9.75 -7.82 -4.23
CA GLU A 101 -10.44 -7.67 -5.49
C GLU A 101 -11.35 -6.45 -5.39
N VAL A 102 -11.31 -5.58 -6.40
CA VAL A 102 -12.18 -4.41 -6.42
C VAL A 102 -13.54 -4.85 -6.99
N LEU A 103 -14.54 -4.92 -6.13
CA LEU A 103 -15.86 -5.40 -6.54
C LEU A 103 -16.72 -4.28 -7.14
N GLU A 104 -16.55 -3.06 -6.62
CA GLU A 104 -17.25 -1.90 -7.13
C GLU A 104 -16.31 -0.71 -7.09
N ASP A 105 -16.36 0.11 -8.10
CA ASP A 105 -15.52 1.30 -8.20
C ASP A 105 -16.36 2.40 -8.84
N ALA A 106 -17.38 2.82 -8.13
CA ALA A 106 -18.37 3.79 -8.63
C ALA A 106 -17.95 5.23 -8.39
#